data_47e736ba6ce5256c163283556fcf17bc
#
_entry.id   47e736ba6ce5256c163283556fcf17bc
#
_cell.length_a   1.000
_cell.length_b   1.000
_cell.length_c   1.000
_cell.angle_alpha   90.00
_cell.angle_beta   90.00
_cell.angle_gamma   90.00
#
_symmetry.space_group_name_H-M   'P 1'
#
loop_
_entity.id
_entity.type
_entity.pdbx_description
1 polymer ?
#
loop_
_entity_poly.entity_id
_entity_poly.type
_entity_poly.pdbx_seq_one_letter_code
_entity_poly.pdbx_strand_id
1 'polypeptide(L)'
;MEINHTRPPETSSDADALSAAFDRKIKGEGLTYDDVLLVPRRSSVMPRDVSTATNLTKNIQLNVPILSAAMDTVTEADLAIAMAREGGCGVLHKNMTIERQAAEVRRVKRSESGMILDPITISPHDTVGDARRMMSHYSIGGIPVVDEQKKLVGIVTNRDVRFELENETPIHRMMTSDDLITAPVGTTLDEAVQILQRHKIEKLPVVDEEGYLKGLITFKDIRKRRKH
;
A
#
# COMPACT_ATOMS: atom_id res chain seq x y z
N MET A 1 -50.81 -3.76 -57.70
CA MET A 1 -50.80 -4.99 -56.92
C MET A 1 -50.24 -4.65 -55.53
N GLU A 2 -51.18 -4.15 -54.69
CA GLU A 2 -50.81 -3.69 -53.32
C GLU A 2 -50.76 -4.91 -52.41
N ILE A 3 -49.62 -5.12 -51.81
CA ILE A 3 -49.42 -6.16 -50.78
C ILE A 3 -49.81 -5.56 -49.43
N ASN A 4 -51.00 -5.91 -48.98
CA ASN A 4 -51.58 -5.50 -47.72
C ASN A 4 -50.96 -6.35 -46.61
N HIS A 5 -49.92 -5.82 -45.85
CA HIS A 5 -49.39 -6.41 -44.67
C HIS A 5 -50.30 -6.09 -43.48
N THR A 6 -51.35 -6.87 -43.29
CA THR A 6 -52.12 -6.89 -42.05
C THR A 6 -51.22 -7.53 -40.93
N ARG A 7 -50.77 -6.72 -40.00
CA ARG A 7 -50.17 -7.16 -38.74
C ARG A 7 -51.25 -7.92 -37.97
N PRO A 8 -50.98 -9.12 -37.45
CA PRO A 8 -51.95 -9.82 -36.61
C PRO A 8 -52.22 -8.99 -35.35
N PRO A 9 -53.43 -9.02 -34.79
CA PRO A 9 -53.76 -8.30 -33.56
C PRO A 9 -52.92 -8.86 -32.41
N GLU A 10 -52.15 -8.01 -31.77
CA GLU A 10 -51.47 -8.33 -30.52
C GLU A 10 -52.57 -8.67 -29.50
N THR A 11 -52.60 -9.90 -29.01
CA THR A 11 -53.57 -10.35 -28.01
C THR A 11 -53.31 -9.59 -26.69
N SER A 12 -54.32 -9.10 -26.00
CA SER A 12 -54.23 -8.33 -24.75
C SER A 12 -53.41 -9.07 -23.69
N SER A 13 -53.34 -10.38 -23.76
CA SER A 13 -52.57 -11.26 -22.88
C SER A 13 -51.06 -11.08 -22.99
N ASP A 14 -50.53 -10.74 -24.17
CA ASP A 14 -49.08 -10.57 -24.39
C ASP A 14 -48.62 -9.19 -23.90
N ALA A 15 -49.46 -8.18 -24.06
CA ALA A 15 -49.22 -6.84 -23.52
C ALA A 15 -49.21 -6.83 -21.98
N ASP A 16 -50.15 -7.54 -21.35
CA ASP A 16 -50.24 -7.67 -19.90
C ASP A 16 -49.06 -8.48 -19.33
N ALA A 17 -48.64 -9.55 -20.02
CA ALA A 17 -47.48 -10.33 -19.64
C ALA A 17 -46.15 -9.53 -19.76
N LEU A 18 -46.04 -8.69 -20.79
CA LEU A 18 -44.89 -7.81 -21.01
C LEU A 18 -44.83 -6.71 -19.94
N SER A 19 -45.97 -6.09 -19.61
CA SER A 19 -46.11 -5.10 -18.54
C SER A 19 -45.71 -5.72 -17.15
N ALA A 20 -46.23 -6.88 -16.83
CA ALA A 20 -45.90 -7.59 -15.59
C ALA A 20 -44.43 -8.06 -15.53
N ALA A 21 -43.79 -8.33 -16.68
CA ALA A 21 -42.35 -8.62 -16.74
C ALA A 21 -41.52 -7.36 -16.58
N PHE A 22 -41.99 -6.22 -17.07
CA PHE A 22 -41.36 -4.91 -16.96
C PHE A 22 -41.38 -4.44 -15.50
N ASP A 23 -42.51 -4.51 -14.81
CA ASP A 23 -42.71 -4.13 -13.41
C ASP A 23 -41.89 -5.01 -12.44
N ARG A 24 -41.57 -6.24 -12.82
CA ARG A 24 -40.64 -7.08 -12.05
C ARG A 24 -39.20 -6.66 -12.15
N LYS A 25 -38.78 -6.07 -13.28
CA LYS A 25 -37.40 -5.63 -13.52
C LYS A 25 -37.16 -4.20 -13.06
N ILE A 26 -38.16 -3.32 -13.17
CA ILE A 26 -38.08 -1.92 -12.77
C ILE A 26 -38.71 -1.78 -11.41
N LYS A 27 -37.84 -1.55 -10.37
CA LYS A 27 -38.26 -1.46 -8.97
C LYS A 27 -38.60 -0.05 -8.50
N GLY A 28 -38.48 0.92 -9.37
CA GLY A 28 -38.77 2.33 -9.08
C GLY A 28 -37.82 3.26 -9.83
N GLU A 29 -37.95 4.53 -9.59
CA GLU A 29 -37.09 5.58 -10.10
C GLU A 29 -35.85 5.68 -9.25
N GLY A 30 -34.66 5.71 -9.87
CA GLY A 30 -33.36 5.92 -9.21
C GLY A 30 -32.78 7.25 -9.68
N LEU A 31 -32.57 8.18 -8.76
CA LEU A 31 -31.94 9.46 -9.04
C LEU A 31 -30.43 9.32 -9.02
N THR A 32 -29.76 10.00 -9.94
CA THR A 32 -28.31 10.17 -9.95
C THR A 32 -27.93 11.54 -9.37
N TYR A 33 -26.64 11.78 -9.15
CA TYR A 33 -26.19 13.11 -8.69
C TYR A 33 -26.45 14.22 -9.71
N ASP A 34 -26.59 13.88 -11.00
CA ASP A 34 -26.93 14.84 -12.05
C ASP A 34 -28.40 15.28 -12.00
N ASP A 35 -29.26 14.49 -11.35
CA ASP A 35 -30.70 14.74 -11.20
C ASP A 35 -31.06 15.57 -9.98
N VAL A 36 -30.09 15.80 -9.07
CA VAL A 36 -30.37 16.41 -7.75
C VAL A 36 -29.40 17.54 -7.44
N LEU A 37 -29.88 18.53 -6.67
CA LEU A 37 -29.07 19.60 -6.12
C LEU A 37 -29.25 19.67 -4.60
N LEU A 38 -28.16 20.01 -3.89
CA LEU A 38 -28.25 20.29 -2.47
C LEU A 38 -28.97 21.63 -2.25
N VAL A 39 -30.01 21.63 -1.41
CA VAL A 39 -30.69 22.86 -1.01
C VAL A 39 -29.78 23.66 -0.09
N PRO A 40 -29.44 24.91 -0.45
CA PRO A 40 -28.64 25.77 0.41
C PRO A 40 -29.31 26.01 1.76
N ARG A 41 -28.54 25.92 2.85
CA ARG A 41 -29.00 26.21 4.19
C ARG A 41 -28.07 27.22 4.85
N ARG A 42 -28.63 27.97 5.82
CA ARG A 42 -27.81 28.86 6.65
C ARG A 42 -26.80 28.03 7.45
N SER A 43 -25.54 28.43 7.42
CA SER A 43 -24.46 27.86 8.22
C SER A 43 -23.76 28.97 9.00
N SER A 44 -23.36 28.68 10.23
CA SER A 44 -22.48 29.52 11.05
C SER A 44 -21.04 28.98 11.09
N VAL A 45 -20.77 27.86 10.40
CA VAL A 45 -19.46 27.22 10.37
C VAL A 45 -18.67 27.76 9.18
N MET A 46 -17.45 28.26 9.44
CA MET A 46 -16.56 28.70 8.36
C MET A 46 -15.95 27.47 7.64
N PRO A 47 -15.67 27.54 6.34
CA PRO A 47 -15.08 26.41 5.59
C PRO A 47 -13.82 25.84 6.23
N ARG A 48 -12.97 26.68 6.81
CA ARG A 48 -11.73 26.27 7.50
C ARG A 48 -11.95 25.49 8.80
N ASP A 49 -13.14 25.61 9.39
CA ASP A 49 -13.50 24.98 10.67
C ASP A 49 -14.32 23.69 10.46
N VAL A 50 -14.52 23.30 9.18
CA VAL A 50 -15.25 22.07 8.83
C VAL A 50 -14.34 20.85 8.96
N SER A 51 -14.81 19.81 9.66
CA SER A 51 -14.21 18.47 9.64
C SER A 51 -14.97 17.59 8.66
N THR A 52 -14.25 16.98 7.72
CA THR A 52 -14.80 15.99 6.79
C THR A 52 -14.60 14.55 7.26
N ALA A 53 -14.01 14.36 8.44
CA ALA A 53 -13.76 13.05 9.00
C ALA A 53 -15.05 12.23 9.14
N THR A 54 -15.01 10.97 8.72
CA THR A 54 -16.14 10.05 8.73
C THR A 54 -15.71 8.63 9.07
N ASN A 55 -16.62 7.82 9.55
CA ASN A 55 -16.39 6.41 9.81
C ASN A 55 -16.78 5.59 8.58
N LEU A 56 -15.81 4.96 7.94
CA LEU A 56 -16.06 3.99 6.85
C LEU A 56 -16.64 2.69 7.42
N THR A 57 -16.09 2.25 8.56
CA THR A 57 -16.57 1.09 9.31
C THR A 57 -16.49 1.40 10.79
N LYS A 58 -16.89 0.45 11.66
CA LYS A 58 -16.75 0.59 13.13
C LYS A 58 -15.30 0.87 13.56
N ASN A 59 -14.32 0.38 12.80
CA ASN A 59 -12.90 0.42 13.16
C ASN A 59 -12.04 1.23 12.18
N ILE A 60 -12.63 1.80 11.12
CA ILE A 60 -11.88 2.56 10.09
C ILE A 60 -12.50 3.94 9.97
N GLN A 61 -11.72 4.94 10.30
CA GLN A 61 -12.05 6.35 10.10
C GLN A 61 -11.28 6.92 8.92
N LEU A 62 -11.93 7.76 8.13
CA LEU A 62 -11.32 8.52 7.03
C LEU A 62 -11.31 10.00 7.40
N ASN A 63 -10.25 10.72 7.06
CA ASN A 63 -10.18 12.17 7.19
C ASN A 63 -10.95 12.88 6.05
N VAL A 64 -10.96 12.25 4.87
CA VAL A 64 -11.74 12.68 3.71
C VAL A 64 -12.62 11.53 3.25
N PRO A 65 -13.95 11.72 3.11
CA PRO A 65 -14.90 10.65 2.82
C PRO A 65 -14.89 10.25 1.34
N ILE A 66 -13.73 9.91 0.79
CA ILE A 66 -13.54 9.53 -0.61
C ILE A 66 -12.88 8.16 -0.66
N LEU A 67 -13.48 7.28 -1.46
CA LEU A 67 -12.96 5.95 -1.78
C LEU A 67 -12.68 5.87 -3.28
N SER A 68 -11.59 5.21 -3.68
CA SER A 68 -11.42 4.87 -5.08
C SER A 68 -12.18 3.60 -5.43
N ALA A 69 -12.67 3.50 -6.67
CA ALA A 69 -13.33 2.29 -7.16
C ALA A 69 -12.31 1.16 -7.35
N ALA A 70 -12.71 -0.07 -6.99
CA ALA A 70 -11.91 -1.28 -7.22
C ALA A 70 -11.96 -1.72 -8.68
N MET A 71 -11.48 -0.87 -9.57
CA MET A 71 -11.48 -1.07 -11.02
C MET A 71 -10.08 -1.41 -11.53
N ASP A 72 -10.00 -2.38 -12.43
CA ASP A 72 -8.78 -2.73 -13.14
C ASP A 72 -8.21 -1.50 -13.86
N THR A 73 -6.89 -1.37 -13.87
CA THR A 73 -6.13 -0.24 -14.42
C THR A 73 -6.43 1.13 -13.80
N VAL A 74 -7.33 1.22 -12.83
CA VAL A 74 -7.67 2.46 -12.11
C VAL A 74 -7.05 2.46 -10.72
N THR A 75 -7.42 1.52 -9.84
CA THR A 75 -6.91 1.47 -8.48
C THR A 75 -5.90 0.35 -8.28
N GLU A 76 -4.66 0.66 -8.54
CA GLU A 76 -3.47 -0.08 -8.14
C GLU A 76 -2.72 0.67 -7.03
N ALA A 77 -1.53 0.23 -6.64
CA ALA A 77 -0.81 0.81 -5.49
C ALA A 77 -0.59 2.32 -5.61
N ASP A 78 -0.32 2.85 -6.80
CA ASP A 78 -0.02 4.28 -6.97
C ASP A 78 -1.21 5.17 -6.62
N LEU A 79 -2.41 4.85 -7.14
CA LEU A 79 -3.62 5.60 -6.79
C LEU A 79 -4.00 5.35 -5.32
N ALA A 80 -3.88 4.12 -4.82
CA ALA A 80 -4.17 3.83 -3.41
C ALA A 80 -3.27 4.63 -2.46
N ILE A 81 -1.98 4.80 -2.80
CA ILE A 81 -1.04 5.64 -2.05
C ILE A 81 -1.44 7.12 -2.11
N ALA A 82 -1.81 7.61 -3.29
CA ALA A 82 -2.24 8.99 -3.45
C ALA A 82 -3.52 9.28 -2.64
N MET A 83 -4.51 8.39 -2.70
CA MET A 83 -5.74 8.49 -1.93
C MET A 83 -5.49 8.51 -0.41
N ALA A 84 -4.62 7.61 0.07
CA ALA A 84 -4.27 7.54 1.50
C ALA A 84 -3.58 8.84 1.99
N ARG A 85 -2.72 9.45 1.17
CA ARG A 85 -2.04 10.71 1.49
C ARG A 85 -3.00 11.89 1.64
N GLU A 86 -4.07 11.90 0.87
CA GLU A 86 -5.12 12.92 0.93
C GLU A 86 -6.18 12.62 2.02
N GLY A 87 -6.04 11.52 2.75
CA GLY A 87 -6.94 11.15 3.85
C GLY A 87 -8.14 10.30 3.45
N GLY A 88 -8.21 9.87 2.20
CA GLY A 88 -9.18 8.92 1.68
C GLY A 88 -8.70 7.46 1.77
N CYS A 89 -9.36 6.55 1.05
CA CYS A 89 -8.96 5.15 1.01
C CYS A 89 -8.99 4.58 -0.42
N GLY A 90 -7.90 3.92 -0.81
CA GLY A 90 -7.80 3.17 -2.05
C GLY A 90 -8.32 1.75 -1.88
N VAL A 91 -9.14 1.28 -2.83
CA VAL A 91 -9.64 -0.11 -2.86
C VAL A 91 -9.03 -0.82 -4.07
N LEU A 92 -8.08 -1.71 -3.81
CA LEU A 92 -7.41 -2.47 -4.86
C LEU A 92 -8.37 -3.45 -5.54
N HIS A 93 -8.30 -3.54 -6.87
CA HIS A 93 -9.12 -4.49 -7.63
C HIS A 93 -8.63 -5.93 -7.51
N LYS A 94 -9.51 -6.89 -7.87
CA LYS A 94 -9.22 -8.34 -7.78
C LYS A 94 -8.72 -8.96 -9.09
N ASN A 95 -8.68 -8.22 -10.20
CA ASN A 95 -8.28 -8.77 -11.50
C ASN A 95 -6.75 -8.91 -11.61
N MET A 96 -6.18 -9.69 -10.70
CA MET A 96 -4.76 -10.03 -10.63
C MET A 96 -4.58 -11.31 -9.79
N THR A 97 -3.39 -11.91 -9.83
CA THR A 97 -3.09 -13.06 -8.97
C THR A 97 -3.03 -12.64 -7.50
N ILE A 98 -3.22 -13.61 -6.59
CA ILE A 98 -3.14 -13.36 -5.13
C ILE A 98 -1.77 -12.76 -4.76
N GLU A 99 -0.69 -13.27 -5.34
CA GLU A 99 0.69 -12.83 -5.10
C GLU A 99 0.89 -11.38 -5.55
N ARG A 100 0.35 -11.02 -6.73
CA ARG A 100 0.40 -9.65 -7.24
C ARG A 100 -0.42 -8.71 -6.36
N GLN A 101 -1.64 -9.08 -5.98
CA GLN A 101 -2.47 -8.24 -5.10
C GLN A 101 -1.79 -8.02 -3.73
N ALA A 102 -1.20 -9.07 -3.16
CA ALA A 102 -0.43 -8.96 -1.93
C ALA A 102 0.81 -8.05 -2.09
N ALA A 103 1.48 -8.08 -3.26
CA ALA A 103 2.58 -7.17 -3.55
C ALA A 103 2.12 -5.71 -3.64
N GLU A 104 0.97 -5.44 -4.28
CA GLU A 104 0.37 -4.10 -4.33
C GLU A 104 0.00 -3.60 -2.91
N VAL A 105 -0.61 -4.44 -2.07
CA VAL A 105 -0.89 -4.10 -0.66
C VAL A 105 0.39 -3.77 0.09
N ARG A 106 1.43 -4.60 -0.03
CA ARG A 106 2.73 -4.33 0.62
C ARG A 106 3.32 -3.00 0.17
N ARG A 107 3.18 -2.65 -1.12
CA ARG A 107 3.66 -1.37 -1.66
C ARG A 107 2.92 -0.18 -1.05
N VAL A 108 1.60 -0.27 -0.89
CA VAL A 108 0.79 0.77 -0.23
C VAL A 108 1.19 0.90 1.24
N LYS A 109 1.23 -0.21 1.98
CA LYS A 109 1.58 -0.21 3.41
C LYS A 109 3.02 0.28 3.66
N ARG A 110 3.95 -0.07 2.79
CA ARG A 110 5.31 0.47 2.82
C ARG A 110 5.33 2.00 2.64
N SER A 111 4.51 2.54 1.75
CA SER A 111 4.40 3.98 1.54
C SER A 111 3.80 4.69 2.76
N GLU A 112 2.87 4.04 3.47
CA GLU A 112 2.22 4.56 4.67
C GLU A 112 3.17 4.57 5.87
N SER A 113 3.81 3.45 6.15
CA SER A 113 4.68 3.27 7.31
C SER A 113 6.08 3.85 7.13
N GLY A 114 6.52 4.09 5.88
CA GLY A 114 7.92 4.40 5.55
C GLY A 114 8.87 3.21 5.83
N MET A 115 8.31 2.05 6.21
CA MET A 115 9.03 0.82 6.53
C MET A 115 8.91 -0.18 5.39
N ILE A 116 9.99 -0.81 5.02
CA ILE A 116 10.02 -1.96 4.13
C ILE A 116 9.57 -3.17 4.94
N LEU A 117 8.34 -3.65 4.71
CA LEU A 117 7.88 -4.92 5.23
C LEU A 117 8.53 -6.05 4.43
N ASP A 118 9.01 -7.09 5.10
CA ASP A 118 9.70 -8.22 4.47
C ASP A 118 10.92 -7.76 3.62
N PRO A 119 11.94 -7.15 4.26
CA PRO A 119 13.13 -6.71 3.56
C PRO A 119 13.93 -7.91 3.03
N ILE A 120 14.65 -7.68 1.94
CA ILE A 120 15.62 -8.67 1.44
C ILE A 120 16.67 -8.89 2.52
N THR A 121 16.97 -10.14 2.82
CA THR A 121 17.92 -10.58 3.85
C THR A 121 19.01 -11.45 3.24
N ILE A 122 20.11 -11.60 3.97
CA ILE A 122 21.26 -12.43 3.60
C ILE A 122 21.69 -13.26 4.82
N SER A 123 22.26 -14.43 4.59
CA SER A 123 22.82 -15.28 5.64
C SER A 123 24.21 -14.78 6.09
N PRO A 124 24.61 -14.95 7.37
CA PRO A 124 25.97 -14.66 7.80
C PRO A 124 27.04 -15.55 7.12
N HIS A 125 26.62 -16.67 6.53
CA HIS A 125 27.50 -17.60 5.80
C HIS A 125 27.59 -17.31 4.30
N ASP A 126 26.73 -16.45 3.76
CA ASP A 126 26.83 -15.97 2.39
C ASP A 126 28.09 -15.11 2.21
N THR A 127 28.45 -14.82 0.97
CA THR A 127 29.70 -14.13 0.63
C THR A 127 29.46 -12.63 0.32
N VAL A 128 30.54 -11.87 0.37
CA VAL A 128 30.55 -10.46 -0.08
C VAL A 128 30.13 -10.35 -1.53
N GLY A 129 30.49 -11.33 -2.39
CA GLY A 129 30.06 -11.41 -3.77
C GLY A 129 28.55 -11.56 -3.90
N ASP A 130 27.91 -12.36 -3.02
CA ASP A 130 26.45 -12.49 -2.97
C ASP A 130 25.78 -11.18 -2.57
N ALA A 131 26.27 -10.53 -1.52
CA ALA A 131 25.76 -9.24 -1.08
C ALA A 131 25.83 -8.18 -2.20
N ARG A 132 26.95 -8.10 -2.93
CA ARG A 132 27.11 -7.18 -4.06
C ARG A 132 26.12 -7.45 -5.18
N ARG A 133 25.93 -8.72 -5.55
CA ARG A 133 24.94 -9.13 -6.56
C ARG A 133 23.52 -8.73 -6.14
N MET A 134 23.16 -9.01 -4.89
CA MET A 134 21.85 -8.66 -4.35
C MET A 134 21.65 -7.13 -4.30
N MET A 135 22.64 -6.38 -3.80
CA MET A 135 22.57 -4.92 -3.74
C MET A 135 22.41 -4.29 -5.12
N SER A 136 23.13 -4.81 -6.13
CA SER A 136 23.02 -4.36 -7.51
C SER A 136 21.66 -4.72 -8.13
N HIS A 137 21.25 -5.98 -8.02
CA HIS A 137 20.00 -6.49 -8.61
C HIS A 137 18.77 -5.75 -8.09
N TYR A 138 18.72 -5.54 -6.77
CA TYR A 138 17.58 -4.89 -6.12
C TYR A 138 17.73 -3.37 -5.94
N SER A 139 18.85 -2.80 -6.38
CA SER A 139 19.19 -1.36 -6.23
C SER A 139 19.10 -0.87 -4.78
N ILE A 140 19.58 -1.69 -3.83
CA ILE A 140 19.59 -1.43 -2.40
C ILE A 140 21.02 -1.21 -1.88
N GLY A 141 21.17 -0.38 -0.87
CA GLY A 141 22.48 -0.02 -0.30
C GLY A 141 22.77 -0.67 1.05
N GLY A 142 22.04 -1.72 1.43
CA GLY A 142 22.32 -2.51 2.63
C GLY A 142 21.24 -3.54 2.87
N ILE A 143 21.64 -4.64 3.49
CA ILE A 143 20.87 -5.86 3.63
C ILE A 143 20.96 -6.31 5.10
N PRO A 144 19.83 -6.50 5.81
CA PRO A 144 19.83 -7.15 7.10
C PRO A 144 20.35 -8.58 7.00
N VAL A 145 21.16 -8.99 7.95
CA VAL A 145 21.70 -10.34 8.04
C VAL A 145 20.89 -11.11 9.09
N VAL A 146 20.36 -12.25 8.71
CA VAL A 146 19.53 -13.07 9.57
C VAL A 146 20.07 -14.51 9.66
N ASP A 147 19.89 -15.13 10.82
CA ASP A 147 20.21 -16.53 11.01
C ASP A 147 19.19 -17.48 10.38
N GLU A 148 19.37 -18.80 10.55
CA GLU A 148 18.48 -19.83 10.03
C GLU A 148 17.06 -19.75 10.62
N GLN A 149 16.89 -19.16 11.79
CA GLN A 149 15.62 -18.94 12.45
C GLN A 149 14.97 -17.60 12.05
N LYS A 150 15.59 -16.82 11.14
CA LYS A 150 15.20 -15.45 10.73
C LYS A 150 15.32 -14.39 11.82
N LYS A 151 16.13 -14.62 12.84
CA LYS A 151 16.51 -13.57 13.80
C LYS A 151 17.56 -12.66 13.19
N LEU A 152 17.46 -11.39 13.51
CA LEU A 152 18.43 -10.40 13.08
C LEU A 152 19.76 -10.60 13.84
N VAL A 153 20.85 -10.83 13.12
CA VAL A 153 22.20 -11.02 13.68
C VAL A 153 23.18 -9.93 13.21
N GLY A 154 22.80 -9.11 12.25
CA GLY A 154 23.66 -8.02 11.79
C GLY A 154 23.04 -7.25 10.63
N ILE A 155 23.81 -6.33 10.10
CA ILE A 155 23.51 -5.59 8.86
C ILE A 155 24.80 -5.42 8.05
N VAL A 156 24.70 -5.61 6.73
CA VAL A 156 25.79 -5.32 5.78
C VAL A 156 25.36 -4.22 4.84
N THR A 157 26.23 -3.25 4.61
CA THR A 157 25.95 -2.07 3.76
C THR A 157 26.98 -1.93 2.63
N ASN A 158 26.66 -1.07 1.66
CA ASN A 158 27.61 -0.73 0.60
C ASN A 158 28.96 -0.19 1.15
N ARG A 159 28.96 0.41 2.33
CA ARG A 159 30.19 0.91 2.98
C ARG A 159 31.06 -0.26 3.39
N ASP A 160 30.48 -1.30 3.95
CA ASP A 160 31.18 -2.47 4.47
C ASP A 160 31.81 -3.29 3.32
N VAL A 161 31.06 -3.51 2.24
CA VAL A 161 31.53 -4.31 1.09
C VAL A 161 32.40 -3.54 0.10
N ARG A 162 32.44 -2.20 0.15
CA ARG A 162 33.14 -1.37 -0.85
C ARG A 162 34.64 -1.64 -0.91
N PHE A 163 35.26 -1.81 0.24
CA PHE A 163 36.70 -1.91 0.37
C PHE A 163 37.22 -3.35 0.46
N GLU A 164 36.29 -4.33 0.52
CA GLU A 164 36.68 -5.74 0.48
C GLU A 164 37.01 -6.14 -0.96
N LEU A 165 38.16 -6.74 -1.16
CA LEU A 165 38.61 -7.15 -2.51
C LEU A 165 38.22 -8.59 -2.82
N GLU A 166 38.10 -9.44 -1.80
CA GLU A 166 37.77 -10.84 -1.93
C GLU A 166 36.26 -11.07 -1.92
N ASN A 167 35.72 -11.58 -3.02
CA ASN A 167 34.29 -11.88 -3.13
C ASN A 167 33.85 -13.07 -2.26
N GLU A 168 34.74 -13.96 -1.92
CA GLU A 168 34.47 -15.18 -1.12
C GLU A 168 34.49 -14.93 0.38
N THR A 169 34.82 -13.71 0.82
CA THR A 169 34.80 -13.35 2.25
C THR A 169 33.38 -13.52 2.80
N PRO A 170 33.17 -14.31 3.89
CA PRO A 170 31.87 -14.51 4.51
C PRO A 170 31.33 -13.22 5.15
N ILE A 171 30.02 -12.99 5.03
CA ILE A 171 29.31 -11.78 5.52
C ILE A 171 29.51 -11.54 7.01
N HIS A 172 29.57 -12.60 7.84
CA HIS A 172 29.76 -12.45 9.28
C HIS A 172 31.07 -11.73 9.67
N ARG A 173 32.06 -11.67 8.77
CA ARG A 173 33.32 -10.93 9.00
C ARG A 173 33.20 -9.43 8.67
N MET A 174 32.18 -9.06 7.88
CA MET A 174 32.05 -7.71 7.32
C MET A 174 30.79 -6.98 7.86
N MET A 175 29.82 -7.73 8.39
CA MET A 175 28.59 -7.16 8.92
C MET A 175 28.85 -6.38 10.22
N THR A 176 28.02 -5.38 10.46
CA THR A 176 27.89 -4.77 11.79
C THR A 176 26.99 -5.67 12.62
N SER A 177 27.55 -6.29 13.67
CA SER A 177 26.86 -7.15 14.65
C SER A 177 26.88 -6.56 16.06
N ASP A 178 28.01 -6.00 16.44
CA ASP A 178 28.17 -5.35 17.74
C ASP A 178 27.48 -3.98 17.72
N ASP A 179 26.78 -3.65 18.80
CA ASP A 179 26.03 -2.39 18.94
C ASP A 179 25.00 -2.15 17.81
N LEU A 180 24.39 -3.23 17.30
CA LEU A 180 23.40 -3.16 16.26
C LEU A 180 22.17 -2.36 16.69
N ILE A 181 21.97 -1.20 16.09
CA ILE A 181 20.85 -0.33 16.40
C ILE A 181 19.60 -0.85 15.70
N THR A 182 18.57 -1.14 16.49
CA THR A 182 17.26 -1.63 16.03
C THR A 182 16.14 -0.77 16.61
N ALA A 183 14.93 -0.92 16.05
CA ALA A 183 13.71 -0.33 16.59
C ALA A 183 12.66 -1.43 16.85
N PRO A 184 11.78 -1.28 17.85
CA PRO A 184 10.67 -2.20 18.05
C PRO A 184 9.57 -2.01 17.01
N VAL A 185 8.72 -3.03 16.85
CA VAL A 185 7.49 -2.94 16.06
C VAL A 185 6.60 -1.83 16.63
N GLY A 186 6.05 -1.00 15.76
CA GLY A 186 5.22 0.15 16.15
C GLY A 186 5.98 1.48 16.25
N THR A 187 7.30 1.48 16.08
CA THR A 187 8.10 2.72 16.00
C THR A 187 7.56 3.64 14.91
N THR A 188 7.24 4.86 15.29
CA THR A 188 6.76 5.88 14.36
C THR A 188 7.91 6.40 13.47
N LEU A 189 7.56 7.03 12.34
CA LEU A 189 8.58 7.62 11.46
C LEU A 189 9.40 8.70 12.13
N ASP A 190 8.78 9.51 12.99
CA ASP A 190 9.50 10.60 13.68
C ASP A 190 10.49 10.05 14.71
N GLU A 191 10.13 9.01 15.46
CA GLU A 191 11.05 8.28 16.32
C GLU A 191 12.19 7.64 15.52
N ALA A 192 11.87 6.99 14.39
CA ALA A 192 12.87 6.40 13.52
C ALA A 192 13.86 7.45 12.99
N VAL A 193 13.37 8.64 12.59
CA VAL A 193 14.24 9.76 12.19
C VAL A 193 15.19 10.16 13.30
N GLN A 194 14.71 10.28 14.55
CA GLN A 194 15.55 10.62 15.70
C GLN A 194 16.64 9.57 15.96
N ILE A 195 16.29 8.28 15.87
CA ILE A 195 17.23 7.18 16.02
C ILE A 195 18.29 7.23 14.92
N LEU A 196 17.87 7.32 13.65
CA LEU A 196 18.78 7.39 12.48
C LEU A 196 19.75 8.58 12.60
N GLN A 197 19.26 9.76 13.01
CA GLN A 197 20.08 10.96 13.19
C GLN A 197 21.04 10.84 14.38
N ARG A 198 20.57 10.35 15.53
CA ARG A 198 21.38 10.20 16.75
C ARG A 198 22.56 9.25 16.52
N HIS A 199 22.31 8.13 15.85
CA HIS A 199 23.31 7.11 15.59
C HIS A 199 24.03 7.27 14.25
N LYS A 200 23.69 8.29 13.44
CA LYS A 200 24.26 8.58 12.12
C LYS A 200 24.24 7.36 11.18
N ILE A 201 23.14 6.60 11.24
CA ILE A 201 22.90 5.43 10.40
C ILE A 201 21.83 5.74 9.34
N GLU A 202 21.87 5.02 8.23
CA GLU A 202 20.91 5.21 7.12
C GLU A 202 19.82 4.15 7.07
N LYS A 203 19.98 3.09 7.84
CA LYS A 203 19.10 1.92 7.87
C LYS A 203 18.85 1.49 9.29
N LEU A 204 17.60 1.27 9.62
CA LEU A 204 17.13 0.91 10.94
C LEU A 204 16.28 -0.35 10.84
N PRO A 205 16.83 -1.53 11.17
CA PRO A 205 16.05 -2.75 11.24
C PRO A 205 14.99 -2.66 12.34
N VAL A 206 13.80 -3.17 12.07
CA VAL A 206 12.69 -3.25 13.02
C VAL A 206 12.52 -4.71 13.42
N VAL A 207 12.54 -4.98 14.71
CA VAL A 207 12.45 -6.32 15.28
C VAL A 207 11.32 -6.43 16.29
N ASP A 208 10.83 -7.66 16.51
CA ASP A 208 9.94 -7.96 17.62
C ASP A 208 10.72 -8.20 18.93
N GLU A 209 9.98 -8.53 20.00
CA GLU A 209 10.55 -8.77 21.35
C GLU A 209 11.51 -9.98 21.37
N GLU A 210 11.31 -10.94 20.47
CA GLU A 210 12.15 -12.14 20.33
C GLU A 210 13.35 -11.95 19.39
N GLY A 211 13.45 -10.76 18.73
CA GLY A 211 14.55 -10.42 17.83
C GLY A 211 14.35 -10.82 16.38
N TYR A 212 13.13 -11.24 15.98
CA TYR A 212 12.83 -11.52 14.57
C TYR A 212 12.68 -10.25 13.75
N LEU A 213 13.27 -10.24 12.59
CA LEU A 213 13.17 -9.10 11.67
C LEU A 213 11.75 -8.96 11.12
N LYS A 214 11.14 -7.80 11.35
CA LYS A 214 9.79 -7.45 10.87
C LYS A 214 9.79 -6.37 9.80
N GLY A 215 10.86 -5.63 9.66
CA GLY A 215 10.96 -4.59 8.65
C GLY A 215 12.30 -3.86 8.66
N LEU A 216 12.41 -2.93 7.71
CA LEU A 216 13.58 -2.07 7.57
C LEU A 216 13.12 -0.64 7.25
N ILE A 217 13.52 0.33 8.06
CA ILE A 217 13.30 1.75 7.79
C ILE A 217 14.60 2.32 7.21
N THR A 218 14.49 3.06 6.09
CA THR A 218 15.67 3.71 5.51
C THR A 218 15.53 5.22 5.47
N PHE A 219 16.62 5.94 5.66
CA PHE A 219 16.65 7.41 5.56
C PHE A 219 16.23 7.91 4.17
N LYS A 220 16.51 7.14 3.12
CA LYS A 220 16.12 7.43 1.74
C LYS A 220 14.59 7.44 1.58
N ASP A 221 13.89 6.48 2.18
CA ASP A 221 12.44 6.38 2.10
C ASP A 221 11.76 7.51 2.90
N ILE A 222 12.29 7.86 4.08
CA ILE A 222 11.83 9.00 4.88
C ILE A 222 12.01 10.32 4.11
N ARG A 223 13.17 10.53 3.48
CA ARG A 223 13.46 11.75 2.73
C ARG A 223 12.55 11.94 1.51
N LYS A 224 12.18 10.85 0.85
CA LYS A 224 11.20 10.90 -0.26
C LYS A 224 9.83 11.38 0.21
N ARG A 225 9.42 11.01 1.43
CA ARG A 225 8.13 11.39 2.01
C ARG A 225 8.06 12.85 2.44
N ARG A 226 9.17 13.45 2.91
CA ARG A 226 9.22 14.87 3.32
C ARG A 226 9.28 15.88 2.16
N LYS A 227 9.47 15.40 0.91
CA LYS A 227 9.52 16.25 -0.29
C LYS A 227 8.18 16.41 -0.98
N HIS A 228 7.15 15.80 -0.46
CA HIS A 228 5.75 15.91 -0.87
C HIS A 228 4.90 16.25 0.36
#